data_389a5f04cc251b760afb9134e42c6450
#
_entry.id   389a5f04cc251b760afb9134e42c6450
#
_cell.length_a   1.000
_cell.length_b   1.000
_cell.length_c   1.000
_cell.angle_alpha   90.00
_cell.angle_beta   90.00
_cell.angle_gamma   90.00
#
_symmetry.space_group_name_H-M   'P 1'
#
loop_
_entity.id
_entity.type
_entity.pdbx_description
1 polymer ?
#
loop_
_entity_poly.entity_id
_entity_poly.type
_entity_poly.pdbx_seq_one_letter_code
_entity_poly.pdbx_strand_id
1 'polypeptide(L)'
;MVVVGGGYIGLEMGSVWSRLGSEVHVVEFLDHITPGMDKEISSEFMKILKKQGINFHMQHKVEKIKKNNNNAIVSTLNENGTKKDFECDVVLISVGRKPNTEGLNLQKIGVELDEKKRVKTDKNFKTNQNNIYAIGDVFSGPIFAHKAEDEGIAVAENIAGQSGHVNYDTIPGVIYTSPVSYTHLTLPTTPYV
;
A
#
# COMPACT_ATOMS: atom_id res chain seq x y z
N MET A 1 4.28 5.01 -19.15
CA MET A 1 3.43 4.42 -18.10
C MET A 1 2.93 5.51 -17.17
N VAL A 2 1.66 5.47 -16.77
CA VAL A 2 1.11 6.34 -15.71
C VAL A 2 0.78 5.51 -14.47
N VAL A 3 1.27 5.94 -13.31
CA VAL A 3 0.98 5.36 -11.99
C VAL A 3 0.04 6.32 -11.27
N VAL A 4 -1.15 5.84 -10.94
CA VAL A 4 -2.13 6.57 -10.16
C VAL A 4 -2.00 6.17 -8.69
N GLY A 5 -1.51 7.09 -7.87
CA GLY A 5 -1.21 6.90 -6.45
C GLY A 5 0.28 6.83 -6.15
N GLY A 6 0.76 7.75 -5.31
CA GLY A 6 2.15 7.89 -4.85
C GLY A 6 2.44 7.14 -3.55
N GLY A 7 1.68 6.10 -3.23
CA GLY A 7 1.93 5.20 -2.10
C GLY A 7 2.97 4.12 -2.41
N TYR A 8 3.17 3.21 -1.47
CA TYR A 8 4.19 2.15 -1.50
C TYR A 8 4.17 1.36 -2.81
N ILE A 9 3.03 0.76 -3.16
CA ILE A 9 2.88 -0.08 -4.36
C ILE A 9 3.17 0.70 -5.64
N GLY A 10 2.64 1.92 -5.75
CA GLY A 10 2.84 2.75 -6.93
C GLY A 10 4.30 3.11 -7.16
N LEU A 11 5.03 3.43 -6.09
CA LEU A 11 6.45 3.82 -6.18
C LEU A 11 7.35 2.61 -6.42
N GLU A 12 7.08 1.47 -5.80
CA GLU A 12 7.82 0.22 -6.06
C GLU A 12 7.69 -0.19 -7.52
N MET A 13 6.46 -0.31 -8.00
CA MET A 13 6.22 -0.70 -9.40
C MET A 13 6.73 0.35 -10.38
N GLY A 14 6.49 1.63 -10.11
CA GLY A 14 7.02 2.73 -10.94
C GLY A 14 8.55 2.70 -11.01
N SER A 15 9.22 2.42 -9.89
CA SER A 15 10.70 2.29 -9.84
C SER A 15 11.20 1.11 -10.67
N VAL A 16 10.53 -0.05 -10.61
CA VAL A 16 10.88 -1.23 -11.44
C VAL A 16 10.76 -0.90 -12.92
N TRP A 17 9.62 -0.36 -13.35
CA TRP A 17 9.40 -0.07 -14.76
C TRP A 17 10.27 1.05 -15.30
N SER A 18 10.57 2.08 -14.47
CA SER A 18 11.52 3.12 -14.82
C SER A 18 12.92 2.56 -15.11
N ARG A 19 13.39 1.62 -14.28
CA ARG A 19 14.67 0.92 -14.48
C ARG A 19 14.69 0.03 -15.71
N LEU A 20 13.54 -0.48 -16.12
CA LEU A 20 13.38 -1.25 -17.36
C LEU A 20 13.22 -0.37 -18.60
N GLY A 21 13.38 0.96 -18.46
CA GLY A 21 13.38 1.91 -19.56
C GLY A 21 12.03 2.54 -19.88
N SER A 22 11.01 2.34 -19.06
CA SER A 22 9.73 3.02 -19.23
C SER A 22 9.82 4.46 -18.74
N GLU A 23 9.23 5.41 -19.49
CA GLU A 23 8.91 6.73 -18.96
C GLU A 23 7.75 6.62 -17.97
N VAL A 24 7.97 6.98 -16.70
CA VAL A 24 7.01 6.83 -15.62
C VAL A 24 6.54 8.18 -15.11
N HIS A 25 5.21 8.38 -15.10
CA HIS A 25 4.53 9.52 -14.50
C HIS A 25 3.70 9.05 -13.31
N VAL A 26 4.03 9.52 -12.11
CA VAL A 26 3.25 9.30 -10.88
C VAL A 26 2.28 10.47 -10.71
N VAL A 27 0.98 10.17 -10.67
CA VAL A 27 -0.09 11.13 -10.43
C VAL A 27 -0.63 10.88 -9.02
N GLU A 28 -0.52 11.87 -8.14
CA GLU A 28 -0.94 11.77 -6.75
C GLU A 28 -1.89 12.92 -6.40
N PHE A 29 -2.96 12.59 -5.67
CA PHE A 29 -3.96 13.55 -5.22
C PHE A 29 -3.44 14.44 -4.08
N LEU A 30 -2.60 13.89 -3.20
CA LEU A 30 -1.98 14.62 -2.10
C LEU A 30 -0.84 15.51 -2.58
N ASP A 31 -0.38 16.38 -1.71
CA ASP A 31 0.78 17.25 -1.91
C ASP A 31 2.14 16.53 -1.72
N HIS A 32 2.11 15.29 -1.23
CA HIS A 32 3.28 14.47 -0.93
C HIS A 32 3.06 13.01 -1.30
N ILE A 33 4.15 12.27 -1.48
CA ILE A 33 4.15 10.81 -1.65
C ILE A 33 4.16 10.11 -0.29
N THR A 34 3.93 8.79 -0.28
CA THR A 34 4.08 7.93 0.90
C THR A 34 3.29 8.42 2.12
N PRO A 35 1.95 8.58 2.01
CA PRO A 35 1.14 9.01 3.13
C PRO A 35 1.31 8.05 4.31
N GLY A 36 1.56 8.61 5.51
CA GLY A 36 1.84 7.84 6.73
C GLY A 36 3.33 7.71 7.07
N MET A 37 4.25 8.09 6.18
CA MET A 37 5.66 8.26 6.50
C MET A 37 5.97 9.70 6.94
N ASP A 38 7.14 9.90 7.55
CA ASP A 38 7.65 11.22 7.88
C ASP A 38 7.76 12.10 6.63
N LYS A 39 7.36 13.38 6.75
CA LYS A 39 7.30 14.31 5.60
C LYS A 39 8.67 14.68 5.04
N GLU A 40 9.67 14.79 5.90
CA GLU A 40 11.03 15.10 5.47
C GLU A 40 11.61 13.92 4.68
N ILE A 41 11.44 12.71 5.20
CA ILE A 41 11.82 11.47 4.50
C ILE A 41 11.09 11.34 3.17
N SER A 42 9.78 11.57 3.14
CA SER A 42 8.97 11.53 1.91
C SER A 42 9.47 12.54 0.86
N SER A 43 9.84 13.74 1.30
CA SER A 43 10.39 14.79 0.42
C SER A 43 11.74 14.41 -0.17
N GLU A 44 12.68 13.94 0.66
CA GLU A 44 14.00 13.50 0.19
C GLU A 44 13.87 12.27 -0.73
N PHE A 45 13.01 11.34 -0.38
CA PHE A 45 12.73 10.16 -1.21
C PHE A 45 12.19 10.56 -2.59
N MET A 46 11.24 11.50 -2.65
CA MET A 46 10.74 12.02 -3.93
C MET A 46 11.85 12.68 -4.77
N LYS A 47 12.79 13.42 -4.14
CA LYS A 47 13.93 14.02 -4.84
C LYS A 47 14.83 12.95 -5.45
N ILE A 48 15.08 11.87 -4.73
CA ILE A 48 15.88 10.74 -5.22
C ILE A 48 15.21 10.08 -6.42
N LEU A 49 13.92 9.75 -6.31
CA LEU A 49 13.17 9.12 -7.39
C LEU A 49 13.07 10.03 -8.64
N LYS A 50 12.96 11.36 -8.45
CA LYS A 50 13.04 12.32 -9.57
C LYS A 50 14.39 12.27 -10.28
N LYS A 51 15.49 12.19 -9.52
CA LYS A 51 16.85 12.03 -10.11
C LYS A 51 17.00 10.72 -10.87
N GLN A 52 16.22 9.69 -10.50
CA GLN A 52 16.18 8.40 -11.18
C GLN A 52 15.25 8.39 -12.42
N GLY A 53 14.63 9.51 -12.76
CA GLY A 53 13.85 9.67 -13.98
C GLY A 53 12.33 9.52 -13.80
N ILE A 54 11.82 9.40 -12.58
CA ILE A 54 10.37 9.36 -12.35
C ILE A 54 9.80 10.77 -12.31
N ASN A 55 8.75 11.01 -13.08
CA ASN A 55 8.03 12.27 -13.14
C ASN A 55 6.87 12.28 -12.12
N PHE A 56 6.78 13.30 -11.28
CA PHE A 56 5.74 13.43 -10.27
C PHE A 56 4.78 14.57 -10.58
N HIS A 57 3.49 14.30 -10.45
CA HIS A 57 2.38 15.24 -10.60
C HIS A 57 1.54 15.18 -9.32
N MET A 58 1.93 16.03 -8.35
CA MET A 58 1.26 16.14 -7.06
C MET A 58 0.01 17.00 -7.17
N GLN A 59 -0.95 16.81 -6.25
CA GLN A 59 -2.22 17.54 -6.20
C GLN A 59 -3.04 17.43 -7.49
N HIS A 60 -2.93 16.27 -8.15
CA HIS A 60 -3.69 15.95 -9.36
C HIS A 60 -4.69 14.84 -9.08
N LYS A 61 -5.96 15.16 -9.15
CA LYS A 61 -7.06 14.20 -9.07
C LYS A 61 -7.30 13.56 -10.42
N VAL A 62 -7.23 12.25 -10.52
CA VAL A 62 -7.64 11.53 -11.72
C VAL A 62 -9.17 11.55 -11.78
N GLU A 63 -9.72 12.08 -12.87
CA GLU A 63 -11.16 12.13 -13.10
C GLU A 63 -11.64 11.01 -14.02
N LYS A 64 -10.83 10.67 -15.01
CA LYS A 64 -11.22 9.69 -16.02
C LYS A 64 -10.01 8.99 -16.61
N ILE A 65 -10.20 7.71 -16.93
CA ILE A 65 -9.27 6.92 -17.74
C ILE A 65 -10.05 6.41 -18.95
N LYS A 66 -9.57 6.72 -20.15
CA LYS A 66 -10.08 6.20 -21.40
C LYS A 66 -9.07 5.24 -21.99
N LYS A 67 -9.50 4.02 -22.28
CA LYS A 67 -8.72 3.05 -23.05
C LYS A 67 -9.06 3.22 -24.53
N ASN A 68 -8.05 3.37 -25.37
CA ASN A 68 -8.11 3.24 -26.81
C ASN A 68 -7.53 1.86 -27.20
N ASN A 69 -7.48 1.54 -28.49
CA ASN A 69 -7.04 0.21 -28.95
C ASN A 69 -5.61 -0.13 -28.45
N ASN A 70 -4.67 0.80 -28.48
CA ASN A 70 -3.27 0.55 -28.18
C ASN A 70 -2.72 1.39 -27.00
N ASN A 71 -3.48 2.38 -26.52
CA ASN A 71 -3.03 3.28 -25.46
C ASN A 71 -4.17 3.63 -24.51
N ALA A 72 -3.85 4.37 -23.46
CA ALA A 72 -4.81 4.95 -22.54
C ALA A 72 -4.53 6.44 -22.35
N ILE A 73 -5.57 7.20 -22.04
CA ILE A 73 -5.49 8.61 -21.68
C ILE A 73 -6.01 8.74 -20.24
N VAL A 74 -5.15 9.25 -19.37
CA VAL A 74 -5.48 9.58 -17.97
C VAL A 74 -5.73 11.07 -17.88
N SER A 75 -6.99 11.46 -17.68
CA SER A 75 -7.40 12.86 -17.52
C SER A 75 -7.39 13.24 -16.06
N THR A 76 -6.71 14.32 -15.72
CA THR A 76 -6.55 14.80 -14.36
C THR A 76 -6.98 16.25 -14.22
N LEU A 77 -7.32 16.63 -12.99
CA LEU A 77 -7.60 17.98 -12.57
C LEU A 77 -6.70 18.33 -11.38
N ASN A 78 -5.95 19.44 -11.48
CA ASN A 78 -5.19 19.92 -10.33
C ASN A 78 -6.06 20.77 -9.39
N GLU A 79 -5.50 21.16 -8.25
CA GLU A 79 -6.22 22.00 -7.25
C GLU A 79 -6.68 23.36 -7.79
N ASN A 80 -6.01 23.91 -8.81
CA ASN A 80 -6.36 25.16 -9.46
C ASN A 80 -7.41 25.00 -10.59
N GLY A 81 -7.97 23.80 -10.74
CA GLY A 81 -8.94 23.50 -11.79
C GLY A 81 -8.34 23.33 -13.20
N THR A 82 -7.00 23.24 -13.32
CA THR A 82 -6.34 23.02 -14.60
C THR A 82 -6.39 21.54 -14.96
N LYS A 83 -6.91 21.26 -16.16
CA LYS A 83 -6.94 19.90 -16.70
C LYS A 83 -5.61 19.56 -17.34
N LYS A 84 -5.16 18.31 -17.15
CA LYS A 84 -4.02 17.73 -17.82
C LYS A 84 -4.31 16.29 -18.20
N ASP A 85 -4.00 15.96 -19.45
CA ASP A 85 -4.11 14.61 -19.98
C ASP A 85 -2.73 13.99 -20.12
N PHE A 86 -2.62 12.71 -19.76
CA PHE A 86 -1.42 11.88 -19.93
C PHE A 86 -1.76 10.73 -20.85
N GLU A 87 -1.11 10.68 -22.00
CA GLU A 87 -1.17 9.54 -22.91
C GLU A 87 -0.11 8.52 -22.50
N CYS A 88 -0.48 7.23 -22.47
CA CYS A 88 0.42 6.15 -22.02
C CYS A 88 -0.02 4.79 -22.55
N ASP A 89 0.91 3.84 -22.58
CA ASP A 89 0.65 2.45 -22.95
C ASP A 89 0.01 1.67 -21.82
N VAL A 90 0.39 1.98 -20.57
CA VAL A 90 -0.05 1.26 -19.37
C VAL A 90 -0.43 2.23 -18.26
N VAL A 91 -1.54 1.94 -17.59
CA VAL A 91 -1.96 2.63 -16.36
C VAL A 91 -1.93 1.63 -15.21
N LEU A 92 -1.19 1.97 -14.15
CA LEU A 92 -1.24 1.27 -12.87
C LEU A 92 -2.12 2.07 -11.90
N ILE A 93 -3.16 1.45 -11.37
CA ILE A 93 -4.00 2.04 -10.33
C ILE A 93 -3.56 1.47 -8.98
N SER A 94 -3.00 2.32 -8.12
CA SER A 94 -2.44 1.98 -6.81
C SER A 94 -2.92 2.92 -5.69
N VAL A 95 -4.23 3.19 -5.69
CA VAL A 95 -4.88 4.17 -4.79
C VAL A 95 -5.37 3.58 -3.47
N GLY A 96 -4.88 2.42 -3.10
CA GLY A 96 -5.20 1.74 -1.85
C GLY A 96 -5.73 0.32 -2.05
N ARG A 97 -6.06 -0.33 -0.93
CA ARG A 97 -6.50 -1.73 -0.89
C ARG A 97 -7.79 -1.85 -0.09
N LYS A 98 -8.58 -2.85 -0.42
CA LYS A 98 -9.81 -3.23 0.29
C LYS A 98 -9.66 -4.66 0.83
N PRO A 99 -10.28 -4.97 1.98
CA PRO A 99 -10.37 -6.36 2.44
C PRO A 99 -11.07 -7.21 1.38
N ASN A 100 -10.45 -8.33 0.99
CA ASN A 100 -11.06 -9.25 0.02
C ASN A 100 -11.93 -10.28 0.74
N THR A 101 -13.07 -9.85 1.23
CA THR A 101 -14.05 -10.68 1.96
C THR A 101 -15.23 -11.12 1.09
N GLU A 102 -15.31 -10.63 -0.15
CA GLU A 102 -16.37 -11.00 -1.09
C GLU A 102 -16.22 -12.47 -1.52
N GLY A 103 -17.34 -13.20 -1.62
CA GLY A 103 -17.33 -14.61 -2.01
C GLY A 103 -17.07 -15.60 -0.87
N LEU A 104 -16.57 -15.16 0.29
CA LEU A 104 -16.33 -16.04 1.44
C LEU A 104 -17.61 -16.42 2.18
N ASN A 105 -18.75 -15.84 1.82
CA ASN A 105 -20.05 -16.11 2.46
C ASN A 105 -20.06 -15.93 4.00
N LEU A 106 -19.23 -15.02 4.52
CA LEU A 106 -19.03 -14.81 5.95
C LEU A 106 -20.33 -14.54 6.71
N GLN A 107 -21.24 -13.79 6.10
CA GLN A 107 -22.56 -13.51 6.67
C GLN A 107 -23.41 -14.79 6.86
N LYS A 108 -23.29 -15.78 5.96
CA LYS A 108 -24.05 -17.04 6.06
C LYS A 108 -23.62 -17.89 7.26
N ILE A 109 -22.37 -17.77 7.66
CA ILE A 109 -21.80 -18.45 8.84
C ILE A 109 -21.78 -17.55 10.07
N GLY A 110 -22.38 -16.37 9.99
CA GLY A 110 -22.55 -15.44 11.11
C GLY A 110 -21.26 -14.72 11.54
N VAL A 111 -20.23 -14.67 10.70
CA VAL A 111 -19.00 -13.87 10.98
C VAL A 111 -19.29 -12.40 10.80
N GLU A 112 -18.97 -11.59 11.80
CA GLU A 112 -19.20 -10.16 11.80
C GLU A 112 -18.13 -9.39 11.04
N LEU A 113 -18.58 -8.39 10.26
CA LEU A 113 -17.72 -7.42 9.58
C LEU A 113 -17.90 -6.03 10.17
N ASP A 114 -16.87 -5.20 10.06
CA ASP A 114 -16.95 -3.77 10.37
C ASP A 114 -17.51 -2.96 9.18
N GLU A 115 -17.63 -1.65 9.36
CA GLU A 115 -18.14 -0.72 8.33
C GLU A 115 -17.27 -0.69 7.06
N LYS A 116 -15.98 -1.04 7.19
CA LYS A 116 -15.02 -1.14 6.08
C LYS A 116 -14.95 -2.55 5.49
N LYS A 117 -15.90 -3.44 5.85
CA LYS A 117 -15.97 -4.85 5.44
C LYS A 117 -14.78 -5.70 5.90
N ARG A 118 -14.08 -5.30 6.95
CA ARG A 118 -13.03 -6.10 7.59
C ARG A 118 -13.66 -7.05 8.60
N VAL A 119 -13.07 -8.22 8.76
CA VAL A 119 -13.51 -9.20 9.77
C VAL A 119 -13.22 -8.65 11.16
N LYS A 120 -14.24 -8.64 12.03
CA LYS A 120 -14.07 -8.29 13.44
C LYS A 120 -13.46 -9.46 14.20
N THR A 121 -12.46 -9.16 15.02
CA THR A 121 -11.81 -10.14 15.91
C THR A 121 -11.59 -9.57 17.30
N ASP A 122 -11.34 -10.43 18.24
CA ASP A 122 -10.80 -10.07 19.54
C ASP A 122 -9.25 -9.86 19.45
N LYS A 123 -8.62 -9.61 20.61
CA LYS A 123 -7.17 -9.42 20.71
C LYS A 123 -6.34 -10.66 20.37
N ASN A 124 -6.95 -11.84 20.30
CA ASN A 124 -6.33 -13.11 19.95
C ASN A 124 -6.68 -13.54 18.51
N PHE A 125 -7.12 -12.60 17.67
CA PHE A 125 -7.51 -12.81 16.26
C PHE A 125 -8.74 -13.70 16.07
N LYS A 126 -9.48 -14.06 17.15
CA LYS A 126 -10.65 -14.90 17.09
C LYS A 126 -11.86 -14.07 16.69
N THR A 127 -12.66 -14.58 15.74
CA THR A 127 -13.92 -13.95 15.36
C THR A 127 -15.01 -14.23 16.40
N ASN A 128 -16.20 -13.67 16.19
CA ASN A 128 -17.39 -14.03 16.98
C ASN A 128 -17.87 -15.48 16.77
N GLN A 129 -17.29 -16.21 15.81
CA GLN A 129 -17.58 -17.62 15.57
C GLN A 129 -16.49 -18.51 16.15
N ASN A 130 -16.90 -19.63 16.79
CA ASN A 130 -15.94 -20.59 17.31
C ASN A 130 -15.09 -21.19 16.17
N ASN A 131 -13.81 -21.39 16.44
CA ASN A 131 -12.83 -22.00 15.52
C ASN A 131 -12.57 -21.21 14.22
N ILE A 132 -12.99 -19.93 14.15
CA ILE A 132 -12.71 -19.05 13.02
C ILE A 132 -11.86 -17.88 13.52
N TYR A 133 -10.71 -17.71 12.89
CA TYR A 133 -9.74 -16.62 13.14
C TYR A 133 -9.55 -15.82 11.87
N ALA A 134 -9.17 -14.55 11.98
CA ALA A 134 -8.87 -13.70 10.83
C ALA A 134 -7.60 -12.91 11.07
N ILE A 135 -6.72 -12.92 10.08
CA ILE A 135 -5.42 -12.24 10.08
C ILE A 135 -5.16 -11.55 8.75
N GLY A 136 -4.11 -10.77 8.67
CA GLY A 136 -3.66 -10.13 7.44
C GLY A 136 -4.59 -9.02 6.95
N ASP A 137 -4.74 -8.92 5.64
CA ASP A 137 -5.41 -7.79 4.98
C ASP A 137 -6.94 -7.77 5.17
N VAL A 138 -7.54 -8.88 5.59
CA VAL A 138 -8.99 -8.96 5.90
C VAL A 138 -9.33 -8.49 7.30
N PHE A 139 -8.33 -8.24 8.11
CA PHE A 139 -8.42 -7.79 9.50
C PHE A 139 -7.96 -6.33 9.63
N SER A 140 -8.10 -5.72 10.80
CA SER A 140 -7.68 -4.34 11.06
C SER A 140 -6.16 -4.19 11.17
N GLY A 141 -5.67 -2.97 10.98
CA GLY A 141 -4.24 -2.61 11.07
C GLY A 141 -3.61 -2.33 9.70
N PRO A 142 -2.28 -2.15 9.67
CA PRO A 142 -1.55 -1.91 8.43
C PRO A 142 -1.62 -3.12 7.49
N ILE A 143 -1.59 -2.86 6.19
CA ILE A 143 -1.73 -3.88 5.15
C ILE A 143 -0.33 -4.25 4.64
N PHE A 144 0.34 -5.17 5.36
CA PHE A 144 1.69 -5.63 5.06
C PHE A 144 1.79 -7.15 5.17
N ALA A 145 2.58 -7.77 4.29
CA ALA A 145 2.80 -9.21 4.29
C ALA A 145 3.45 -9.71 5.60
N HIS A 146 4.51 -9.04 6.05
CA HIS A 146 5.20 -9.38 7.31
C HIS A 146 4.30 -9.25 8.54
N LYS A 147 3.38 -8.28 8.58
CA LYS A 147 2.35 -8.22 9.62
C LYS A 147 1.47 -9.47 9.61
N ALA A 148 1.02 -9.91 8.44
CA ALA A 148 0.19 -11.09 8.32
C ALA A 148 0.93 -12.38 8.72
N GLU A 149 2.23 -12.46 8.47
CA GLU A 149 3.10 -13.55 8.90
C GLU A 149 3.20 -13.62 10.43
N ASP A 150 3.49 -12.49 11.10
CA ASP A 150 3.54 -12.40 12.56
C ASP A 150 2.18 -12.76 13.21
N GLU A 151 1.09 -12.25 12.63
CA GLU A 151 -0.27 -12.60 13.08
C GLU A 151 -0.56 -14.10 12.92
N GLY A 152 -0.09 -14.71 11.82
CA GLY A 152 -0.23 -16.15 11.58
C GLY A 152 0.48 -16.99 12.63
N ILE A 153 1.70 -16.60 13.00
CA ILE A 153 2.47 -17.25 14.07
C ILE A 153 1.72 -17.11 15.40
N ALA A 154 1.31 -15.89 15.76
CA ALA A 154 0.60 -15.63 17.01
C ALA A 154 -0.72 -16.42 17.12
N VAL A 155 -1.47 -16.54 16.02
CA VAL A 155 -2.70 -17.37 15.98
C VAL A 155 -2.39 -18.84 16.20
N ALA A 156 -1.35 -19.36 15.54
CA ALA A 156 -0.95 -20.77 15.71
C ALA A 156 -0.54 -21.08 17.17
N GLU A 157 0.22 -20.18 17.78
CA GLU A 157 0.60 -20.26 19.20
C GLU A 157 -0.64 -20.22 20.12
N ASN A 158 -1.58 -19.31 19.89
CA ASN A 158 -2.82 -19.21 20.65
C ASN A 158 -3.68 -20.48 20.54
N ILE A 159 -3.78 -21.07 19.35
CA ILE A 159 -4.49 -22.34 19.14
C ILE A 159 -3.79 -23.48 19.88
N ALA A 160 -2.47 -23.48 19.93
CA ALA A 160 -1.67 -24.46 20.68
C ALA A 160 -1.69 -24.25 22.20
N GLY A 161 -2.41 -23.26 22.71
CA GLY A 161 -2.50 -22.96 24.15
C GLY A 161 -1.31 -22.17 24.69
N GLN A 162 -0.51 -21.57 23.81
CA GLN A 162 0.58 -20.63 24.13
C GLN A 162 0.06 -19.19 24.16
N SER A 163 0.91 -18.22 24.48
CA SER A 163 0.55 -16.80 24.54
C SER A 163 1.13 -16.05 23.32
N GLY A 164 0.57 -16.32 22.15
CA GLY A 164 0.95 -15.63 20.93
C GLY A 164 0.43 -14.17 20.89
N HIS A 165 1.31 -13.23 20.54
CA HIS A 165 0.94 -11.82 20.40
C HIS A 165 1.79 -11.14 19.32
N VAL A 166 1.26 -10.05 18.77
CA VAL A 166 1.99 -9.18 17.82
C VAL A 166 2.15 -7.80 18.43
N ASN A 167 3.38 -7.29 18.39
CA ASN A 167 3.64 -5.91 18.75
C ASN A 167 3.52 -5.02 17.50
N TYR A 168 2.37 -4.39 17.32
CA TYR A 168 2.10 -3.53 16.16
C TYR A 168 2.97 -2.27 16.10
N ASP A 169 3.52 -1.82 17.23
CA ASP A 169 4.39 -0.64 17.28
C ASP A 169 5.77 -0.91 16.66
N THR A 170 6.12 -2.17 16.46
CA THR A 170 7.39 -2.57 15.86
C THR A 170 7.27 -3.02 14.40
N ILE A 171 6.07 -3.02 13.83
CA ILE A 171 5.86 -3.40 12.43
C ILE A 171 6.31 -2.26 11.51
N PRO A 172 7.35 -2.45 10.68
CA PRO A 172 7.84 -1.40 9.82
C PRO A 172 6.95 -1.18 8.59
N GLY A 173 6.75 0.08 8.22
CA GLY A 173 6.31 0.42 6.87
C GLY A 173 7.53 0.47 5.96
N VAL A 174 7.59 -0.37 4.94
CA VAL A 174 8.76 -0.49 4.04
C VAL A 174 8.35 -0.24 2.61
N ILE A 175 9.23 0.45 1.86
CA ILE A 175 9.12 0.64 0.41
C ILE A 175 10.38 0.07 -0.22
N TYR A 176 10.23 -1.00 -0.97
CA TYR A 176 11.32 -1.74 -1.59
C TYR A 176 11.77 -1.11 -2.91
N THR A 177 12.43 0.03 -2.79
CA THR A 177 13.05 0.77 -3.89
C THR A 177 14.58 0.81 -3.70
N SER A 178 15.30 1.59 -4.48
CA SER A 178 16.73 1.89 -4.26
C SER A 178 16.91 3.40 -4.24
N PRO A 179 17.23 3.97 -3.05
CA PRO A 179 17.35 3.29 -1.76
C PRO A 179 16.02 2.74 -1.25
N VAL A 180 16.08 1.79 -0.33
CA VAL A 180 14.92 1.32 0.46
C VAL A 180 14.54 2.42 1.44
N SER A 181 13.23 2.66 1.61
CA SER A 181 12.70 3.55 2.65
C SER A 181 11.86 2.77 3.64
N TYR A 182 12.06 2.96 4.94
CA TYR A 182 11.31 2.28 6.00
C TYR A 182 11.15 3.15 7.26
N THR A 183 10.14 2.83 8.09
CA THR A 183 9.75 3.67 9.22
C THR A 183 10.51 3.43 10.51
N HIS A 184 11.28 2.34 10.62
CA HIS A 184 12.02 2.00 11.84
C HIS A 184 13.51 2.26 11.67
N LEU A 185 14.12 2.76 12.77
CA LEU A 185 15.56 2.79 12.89
C LEU A 185 16.05 1.37 13.13
N THR A 186 16.93 0.88 12.26
CA THR A 186 17.73 -0.28 12.59
C THR A 186 18.75 0.12 13.64
N LEU A 187 18.93 -0.71 14.67
CA LEU A 187 20.09 -0.57 15.54
C LEU A 187 21.34 -0.55 14.65
N PRO A 188 22.34 0.32 14.92
CA PRO A 188 23.59 0.37 14.15
C PRO A 188 24.45 -0.85 14.50
N THR A 189 24.02 -2.02 14.05
CA THR A 189 24.66 -3.32 14.32
C THR A 189 25.49 -3.83 13.16
N THR A 190 25.38 -3.20 12.01
CA THR A 190 26.25 -3.49 10.86
C THR A 190 27.24 -2.35 10.67
N PRO A 191 28.54 -2.59 10.79
CA PRO A 191 29.51 -1.67 10.26
C PRO A 191 29.24 -1.54 8.76
N TYR A 192 29.24 -0.31 8.27
CA TYR A 192 29.13 -0.03 6.85
C TYR A 192 30.23 -0.82 6.11
N VAL A 193 29.82 -1.71 5.23
CA VAL A 193 30.71 -2.38 4.28
C VAL A 193 30.67 -1.59 2.99
#